data_db3ee8330e45d66f54eca34338e23114
#
_entry.id   db3ee8330e45d66f54eca34338e23114
#
_cell.length_a   1.000
_cell.length_b   1.000
_cell.length_c   1.000
_cell.angle_alpha   90.00
_cell.angle_beta   90.00
_cell.angle_gamma   90.00
#
_symmetry.space_group_name_H-M   'P 1'
#
loop_
_entity.id
_entity.type
_entity.pdbx_description
1 polymer ?
#
loop_
_entity_poly.entity_id
_entity_poly.type
_entity_poly.pdbx_seq_one_letter_code
_entity_poly.pdbx_strand_id
1 'polypeptide(L)'
;FTDKKKIYEKCKKLRVHGQSKKYVYDLEGLNARLDTIQAIVLLEKLKILNKEIKLRGKNFIKYKKILKNIKHIELPEVQKNNSSVFSIFTIIAKKRDMLFNFLKKKNIPVAIYYPRTLNKQKIFSKIKKNECPVSEELSKKIISLPFSAYITEKEMKKIANEITNFYSS
;
A
#
# COMPACT_ATOMS: atom_id res chain seq x y z
N PHE A 1 18.46 3.02 -7.27
CA PHE A 1 19.34 3.79 -8.16
C PHE A 1 20.55 4.25 -7.37
N THR A 2 21.72 4.35 -8.02
CA THR A 2 22.96 4.84 -7.42
C THR A 2 23.87 5.41 -8.49
N ASP A 3 24.53 6.54 -8.18
CA ASP A 3 25.57 7.16 -9.02
C ASP A 3 26.98 6.61 -8.71
N LYS A 4 27.07 5.79 -7.67
CA LYS A 4 28.36 5.20 -7.23
C LYS A 4 28.63 3.90 -7.99
N LYS A 5 29.55 3.92 -8.97
CA LYS A 5 29.93 2.76 -9.80
C LYS A 5 30.24 1.50 -8.96
N LYS A 6 30.95 1.64 -7.85
CA LYS A 6 31.31 0.50 -6.95
C LYS A 6 30.04 -0.20 -6.38
N ILE A 7 29.02 0.57 -6.01
CA ILE A 7 27.76 0.02 -5.51
C ILE A 7 27.01 -0.67 -6.65
N TYR A 8 26.92 -0.05 -7.81
CA TYR A 8 26.29 -0.62 -9.01
C TYR A 8 26.91 -1.99 -9.37
N GLU A 9 28.23 -2.08 -9.47
CA GLU A 9 28.91 -3.34 -9.81
C GLU A 9 28.68 -4.42 -8.76
N LYS A 10 28.70 -4.04 -7.46
CA LYS A 10 28.38 -4.98 -6.37
C LYS A 10 26.93 -5.49 -6.48
N CYS A 11 25.96 -4.61 -6.72
CA CYS A 11 24.55 -5.01 -6.90
C CYS A 11 24.36 -5.92 -8.12
N LYS A 12 25.05 -5.66 -9.23
CA LYS A 12 25.02 -6.54 -10.39
C LYS A 12 25.45 -7.97 -10.07
N LYS A 13 26.51 -8.13 -9.29
CA LYS A 13 26.99 -9.46 -8.84
C LYS A 13 25.96 -10.10 -7.89
N LEU A 14 25.54 -9.37 -6.85
CA LEU A 14 24.63 -9.87 -5.82
C LEU A 14 23.32 -10.41 -6.39
N ARG A 15 22.72 -9.74 -7.38
CA ARG A 15 21.44 -10.15 -8.01
C ARG A 15 21.55 -11.45 -8.81
N VAL A 16 22.74 -11.93 -9.09
CA VAL A 16 23.01 -13.16 -9.88
C VAL A 16 23.91 -14.07 -9.04
N HIS A 17 23.46 -14.42 -7.84
CA HIS A 17 24.14 -15.33 -6.92
C HIS A 17 25.56 -14.89 -6.48
N GLY A 18 25.93 -13.60 -6.60
CA GLY A 18 27.27 -13.11 -6.34
C GLY A 18 28.29 -13.40 -7.43
N GLN A 19 27.82 -13.76 -8.63
CA GLN A 19 28.64 -14.19 -9.76
C GLN A 19 29.41 -13.02 -10.39
N SER A 20 30.72 -13.19 -10.59
CA SER A 20 31.58 -12.24 -11.31
C SER A 20 31.81 -12.63 -12.77
N LYS A 21 31.98 -13.94 -13.04
CA LYS A 21 32.05 -14.57 -14.35
C LYS A 21 31.23 -15.85 -14.33
N LYS A 22 30.91 -16.41 -15.46
CA LYS A 22 30.13 -17.65 -15.55
C LYS A 22 30.74 -18.73 -14.64
N TYR A 23 29.93 -19.18 -13.66
CA TYR A 23 30.30 -20.18 -12.64
C TYR A 23 31.41 -19.76 -11.64
N VAL A 24 31.77 -18.46 -11.56
CA VAL A 24 32.72 -17.92 -10.57
C VAL A 24 31.96 -16.97 -9.63
N TYR A 25 31.93 -17.29 -8.34
CA TYR A 25 31.14 -16.59 -7.33
C TYR A 25 32.09 -15.92 -6.31
N ASP A 26 32.09 -14.59 -6.27
CA ASP A 26 32.95 -13.79 -5.38
C ASP A 26 32.22 -13.37 -4.10
N LEU A 27 30.88 -13.41 -4.09
CA LEU A 27 30.04 -12.92 -3.02
C LEU A 27 28.88 -13.88 -2.77
N GLU A 28 28.38 -13.92 -1.55
CA GLU A 28 27.07 -14.50 -1.26
C GLU A 28 25.98 -13.63 -1.89
N GLY A 29 25.19 -14.18 -2.80
CA GLY A 29 24.20 -13.44 -3.56
C GLY A 29 22.85 -14.15 -3.62
N LEU A 30 21.91 -13.56 -4.36
CA LEU A 30 20.54 -14.02 -4.49
C LEU A 30 20.18 -14.24 -5.96
N ASN A 31 19.14 -15.01 -6.21
CA ASN A 31 18.44 -14.96 -7.49
C ASN A 31 17.46 -13.77 -7.48
N ALA A 32 17.95 -12.59 -7.89
CA ALA A 32 17.17 -11.36 -7.94
C ALA A 32 17.17 -10.75 -9.35
N ARG A 33 16.94 -11.62 -10.35
CA ARG A 33 16.81 -11.24 -11.75
C ARG A 33 15.37 -10.85 -12.06
N LEU A 34 15.20 -10.07 -13.12
CA LEU A 34 13.89 -9.86 -13.74
C LEU A 34 13.75 -10.90 -14.86
N ASP A 35 12.89 -11.88 -14.66
CA ASP A 35 12.67 -12.93 -15.64
C ASP A 35 11.88 -12.39 -16.86
N THR A 36 12.07 -13.04 -18.01
CA THR A 36 11.48 -12.59 -19.27
C THR A 36 9.95 -12.49 -19.21
N ILE A 37 9.29 -13.44 -18.57
CA ILE A 37 7.82 -13.42 -18.39
C ILE A 37 7.41 -12.19 -17.58
N GLN A 38 8.13 -11.89 -16.48
CA GLN A 38 7.86 -10.70 -15.67
C GLN A 38 8.09 -9.41 -16.47
N ALA A 39 9.16 -9.35 -17.27
CA ALA A 39 9.45 -8.20 -18.11
C ALA A 39 8.35 -7.96 -19.15
N ILE A 40 7.84 -9.00 -19.80
CA ILE A 40 6.74 -8.91 -20.78
C ILE A 40 5.49 -8.36 -20.11
N VAL A 41 5.09 -8.91 -18.96
CA VAL A 41 3.92 -8.42 -18.19
C VAL A 41 4.08 -6.95 -17.83
N LEU A 42 5.26 -6.54 -17.34
CA LEU A 42 5.53 -5.16 -16.96
C LEU A 42 5.48 -4.20 -18.16
N LEU A 43 6.00 -4.61 -19.32
CA LEU A 43 5.93 -3.81 -20.55
C LEU A 43 4.49 -3.54 -20.97
N GLU A 44 3.61 -4.55 -20.92
CA GLU A 44 2.19 -4.36 -21.22
C GLU A 44 1.50 -3.46 -20.16
N LYS A 45 1.81 -3.65 -18.88
CA LYS A 45 1.29 -2.80 -17.80
C LYS A 45 1.73 -1.34 -17.93
N LEU A 46 2.95 -1.07 -18.38
CA LEU A 46 3.43 0.30 -18.62
C LEU A 46 2.60 1.04 -19.67
N LYS A 47 2.10 0.35 -20.71
CA LYS A 47 1.26 0.98 -21.75
C LYS A 47 -0.03 1.58 -21.18
N ILE A 48 -0.59 1.00 -20.13
CA ILE A 48 -1.86 1.43 -19.52
C ILE A 48 -1.68 2.18 -18.20
N LEU A 49 -0.46 2.29 -17.67
CA LEU A 49 -0.19 2.86 -16.35
C LEU A 49 -0.78 4.27 -16.17
N ASN A 50 -0.53 5.18 -17.10
CA ASN A 50 -1.05 6.55 -17.04
C ASN A 50 -2.58 6.61 -17.06
N LYS A 51 -3.24 5.71 -17.81
CA LYS A 51 -4.70 5.57 -17.81
C LYS A 51 -5.20 5.10 -16.44
N GLU A 52 -4.56 4.08 -15.86
CA GLU A 52 -4.93 3.56 -14.53
C GLU A 52 -4.74 4.62 -13.43
N ILE A 53 -3.65 5.42 -13.46
CA ILE A 53 -3.43 6.51 -12.51
C ILE A 53 -4.56 7.54 -12.59
N LYS A 54 -4.95 7.95 -13.80
CA LYS A 54 -6.08 8.89 -14.00
C LYS A 54 -7.41 8.31 -13.49
N LEU A 55 -7.68 7.03 -13.73
CA LEU A 55 -8.88 6.36 -13.24
C LEU A 55 -8.90 6.28 -11.71
N ARG A 56 -7.77 5.93 -11.08
CA ARG A 56 -7.64 5.94 -9.62
C ARG A 56 -7.93 7.33 -9.04
N GLY A 57 -7.39 8.38 -9.62
CA GLY A 57 -7.70 9.76 -9.19
C GLY A 57 -9.19 10.08 -9.25
N LYS A 58 -9.88 9.73 -10.34
CA LYS A 58 -11.32 9.91 -10.47
C LYS A 58 -12.10 9.10 -9.42
N ASN A 59 -11.72 7.85 -9.23
CA ASN A 59 -12.36 6.95 -8.25
C ASN A 59 -12.12 7.43 -6.82
N PHE A 60 -10.93 7.96 -6.50
CA PHE A 60 -10.64 8.54 -5.20
C PHE A 60 -11.59 9.70 -4.86
N ILE A 61 -11.80 10.62 -5.79
CA ILE A 61 -12.73 11.75 -5.61
C ILE A 61 -14.16 11.25 -5.42
N LYS A 62 -14.61 10.30 -6.24
CA LYS A 62 -15.96 9.70 -6.12
C LYS A 62 -16.13 9.02 -4.75
N TYR A 63 -15.16 8.21 -4.34
CA TYR A 63 -15.24 7.47 -3.09
C TYR A 63 -15.27 8.41 -1.88
N LYS A 64 -14.46 9.50 -1.90
CA LYS A 64 -14.56 10.56 -0.87
C LYS A 64 -15.96 11.16 -0.82
N LYS A 65 -16.60 11.46 -1.95
CA LYS A 65 -17.97 12.00 -1.99
C LYS A 65 -18.99 11.05 -1.37
N ILE A 66 -18.87 9.76 -1.64
CA ILE A 66 -19.80 8.73 -1.11
C ILE A 66 -19.62 8.58 0.40
N LEU A 67 -18.38 8.62 0.90
CA LEU A 67 -18.07 8.40 2.31
C LEU A 67 -18.16 9.64 3.21
N LYS A 68 -18.21 10.85 2.64
CA LYS A 68 -18.03 12.13 3.37
C LYS A 68 -19.00 12.34 4.54
N ASN A 69 -20.20 11.77 4.50
CA ASN A 69 -21.24 11.96 5.50
C ASN A 69 -21.25 10.86 6.57
N ILE A 70 -20.37 9.84 6.45
CA ILE A 70 -20.30 8.78 7.46
C ILE A 70 -19.57 9.29 8.67
N LYS A 71 -20.26 9.32 9.82
CA LYS A 71 -19.69 9.68 11.12
C LYS A 71 -18.67 8.62 11.55
N HIS A 72 -17.75 9.01 12.42
CA HIS A 72 -16.74 8.12 13.04
C HIS A 72 -15.61 7.61 12.11
N ILE A 73 -15.53 8.12 10.88
CA ILE A 73 -14.38 7.91 9.98
C ILE A 73 -13.79 9.26 9.56
N GLU A 74 -12.47 9.24 9.27
CA GLU A 74 -11.77 10.36 8.66
C GLU A 74 -11.20 9.91 7.31
N LEU A 75 -11.37 10.75 6.30
CA LEU A 75 -11.01 10.42 4.93
C LEU A 75 -9.59 10.90 4.61
N PRO A 76 -8.85 10.20 3.73
CA PRO A 76 -7.51 10.62 3.36
C PRO A 76 -7.52 11.94 2.60
N GLU A 77 -6.51 12.76 2.85
CA GLU A 77 -6.32 14.03 2.18
C GLU A 77 -4.98 14.08 1.43
N VAL A 78 -4.97 14.78 0.33
CA VAL A 78 -3.75 15.12 -0.43
C VAL A 78 -3.57 16.61 -0.33
N GLN A 79 -2.42 17.05 0.18
CA GLN A 79 -2.10 18.47 0.30
C GLN A 79 -2.11 19.13 -1.08
N LYS A 80 -2.48 20.42 -1.12
CA LYS A 80 -2.76 21.17 -2.35
C LYS A 80 -1.62 21.13 -3.38
N ASN A 81 -0.37 21.09 -2.92
CA ASN A 81 0.82 21.10 -3.79
C ASN A 81 1.40 19.70 -4.06
N ASN A 82 0.69 18.64 -3.64
CA ASN A 82 1.12 17.26 -3.82
C ASN A 82 0.23 16.53 -4.82
N SER A 83 0.81 15.52 -5.48
CA SER A 83 0.07 14.56 -6.29
C SER A 83 0.20 13.16 -5.70
N SER A 84 -0.80 12.31 -5.95
CA SER A 84 -0.80 10.92 -5.52
C SER A 84 -1.25 10.01 -6.66
N VAL A 85 -0.67 8.81 -6.71
CA VAL A 85 -1.10 7.74 -7.62
C VAL A 85 -2.24 6.90 -7.03
N PHE A 86 -2.63 7.17 -5.79
CA PHE A 86 -3.73 6.51 -5.08
C PHE A 86 -3.67 4.97 -5.18
N SER A 87 -2.58 4.39 -4.71
CA SER A 87 -2.41 2.93 -4.73
C SER A 87 -3.36 2.21 -3.77
N ILE A 88 -3.72 2.85 -2.65
CA ILE A 88 -4.63 2.37 -1.62
C ILE A 88 -5.59 3.49 -1.19
N PHE A 89 -6.72 3.13 -0.58
CA PHE A 89 -7.67 4.05 0.03
C PHE A 89 -7.79 3.72 1.52
N THR A 90 -7.02 4.42 2.34
CA THR A 90 -6.96 4.20 3.79
C THR A 90 -7.74 5.28 4.52
N ILE A 91 -8.63 4.89 5.41
CA ILE A 91 -9.39 5.76 6.30
C ILE A 91 -8.94 5.57 7.76
N ILE A 92 -9.17 6.59 8.59
CA ILE A 92 -9.09 6.45 10.04
C ILE A 92 -10.50 6.14 10.54
N ALA A 93 -10.66 5.13 11.38
CA ALA A 93 -11.97 4.64 11.80
C ALA A 93 -12.01 4.43 13.33
N LYS A 94 -13.07 4.89 13.98
CA LYS A 94 -13.36 4.52 15.37
C LYS A 94 -13.71 3.03 15.42
N LYS A 95 -13.37 2.36 16.53
CA LYS A 95 -13.60 0.91 16.71
C LYS A 95 -13.05 0.07 15.52
N ARG A 96 -11.87 0.44 14.97
CA ARG A 96 -11.26 -0.12 13.76
C ARG A 96 -11.27 -1.65 13.69
N ASP A 97 -10.90 -2.34 14.77
CA ASP A 97 -10.82 -3.81 14.75
C ASP A 97 -12.20 -4.45 14.68
N MET A 98 -13.20 -3.85 15.31
CA MET A 98 -14.60 -4.30 15.20
C MET A 98 -15.13 -4.07 13.77
N LEU A 99 -14.90 -2.89 13.19
CA LEU A 99 -15.25 -2.58 11.80
C LEU A 99 -14.55 -3.53 10.83
N PHE A 100 -13.26 -3.80 11.02
CA PHE A 100 -12.50 -4.73 10.20
C PHE A 100 -13.14 -6.13 10.20
N ASN A 101 -13.46 -6.67 11.37
CA ASN A 101 -14.08 -7.98 11.51
C ASN A 101 -15.51 -8.01 10.93
N PHE A 102 -16.27 -6.93 11.11
CA PHE A 102 -17.60 -6.79 10.54
C PHE A 102 -17.56 -6.82 9.00
N LEU A 103 -16.71 -5.99 8.38
CA LEU A 103 -16.57 -5.95 6.93
C LEU A 103 -16.05 -7.27 6.34
N LYS A 104 -15.14 -7.95 7.04
CA LYS A 104 -14.69 -9.31 6.68
C LYS A 104 -15.83 -10.32 6.67
N LYS A 105 -16.72 -10.31 7.67
CA LYS A 105 -17.92 -11.18 7.72
C LYS A 105 -18.88 -10.88 6.57
N LYS A 106 -18.89 -9.64 6.04
CA LYS A 106 -19.67 -9.24 4.86
C LYS A 106 -18.96 -9.52 3.52
N ASN A 107 -17.84 -10.29 3.55
CA ASN A 107 -17.01 -10.59 2.39
C ASN A 107 -16.46 -9.33 1.67
N ILE A 108 -16.20 -8.25 2.42
CA ILE A 108 -15.52 -7.05 1.91
C ILE A 108 -14.03 -7.19 2.22
N PRO A 109 -13.14 -7.23 1.19
CA PRO A 109 -11.70 -7.41 1.38
C PRO A 109 -11.06 -6.13 1.89
N VAL A 110 -10.91 -6.02 3.20
CA VAL A 110 -10.23 -4.92 3.89
C VAL A 110 -8.85 -5.36 4.40
N ALA A 111 -7.94 -4.40 4.54
CA ALA A 111 -6.59 -4.63 5.03
C ALA A 111 -6.15 -3.53 6.01
N ILE A 112 -5.06 -3.79 6.75
CA ILE A 112 -4.46 -2.82 7.66
C ILE A 112 -2.99 -2.63 7.27
N TYR A 113 -2.65 -1.45 6.75
CA TYR A 113 -1.29 -1.10 6.32
C TYR A 113 -0.77 0.12 7.08
N TYR A 114 -0.12 -0.08 8.28
CA TYR A 114 0.29 -1.36 8.88
C TYR A 114 -0.15 -1.41 10.34
N PRO A 115 -0.38 -2.62 10.92
CA PRO A 115 -0.88 -2.76 12.29
C PRO A 115 0.17 -2.45 13.35
N ARG A 116 1.45 -2.34 12.96
CA ARG A 116 2.58 -2.04 13.85
C ARG A 116 3.56 -1.12 13.15
N THR A 117 3.97 -0.08 13.83
CA THR A 117 4.97 0.88 13.35
C THR A 117 6.38 0.27 13.28
N LEU A 118 7.24 0.83 12.42
CA LEU A 118 8.60 0.32 12.22
C LEU A 118 9.45 0.33 13.49
N ASN A 119 9.35 1.39 14.30
CA ASN A 119 10.07 1.51 15.58
C ASN A 119 9.69 0.44 16.61
N LYS A 120 8.55 -0.23 16.44
CA LYS A 120 8.09 -1.34 17.29
C LYS A 120 8.36 -2.73 16.69
N GLN A 121 8.99 -2.83 15.52
CA GLN A 121 9.36 -4.12 14.92
C GLN A 121 10.56 -4.74 15.65
N LYS A 122 10.54 -6.06 15.82
CA LYS A 122 11.62 -6.80 16.51
C LYS A 122 13.00 -6.60 15.88
N ILE A 123 13.07 -6.52 14.56
CA ILE A 123 14.32 -6.30 13.82
C ILE A 123 15.02 -5.00 14.23
N PHE A 124 14.28 -3.99 14.69
CA PHE A 124 14.81 -2.70 15.13
C PHE A 124 14.94 -2.59 16.65
N SER A 125 14.80 -3.69 17.41
CA SER A 125 14.85 -3.67 18.88
C SER A 125 16.19 -3.18 19.43
N LYS A 126 17.29 -3.36 18.71
CA LYS A 126 18.66 -2.93 19.09
C LYS A 126 18.96 -1.47 18.72
N ILE A 127 18.12 -0.81 17.94
CA ILE A 127 18.28 0.60 17.58
C ILE A 127 17.62 1.47 18.65
N LYS A 128 18.25 2.60 19.01
CA LYS A 128 17.64 3.58 19.94
C LYS A 128 16.23 3.93 19.44
N LYS A 129 15.24 3.61 20.25
CA LYS A 129 13.84 3.81 19.89
C LYS A 129 13.50 5.29 19.95
N ASN A 130 13.20 5.89 18.82
CA ASN A 130 12.51 7.18 18.80
C ASN A 130 11.02 6.94 19.00
N GLU A 131 10.39 7.76 19.82
CA GLU A 131 8.95 7.77 19.96
C GLU A 131 8.32 8.35 18.70
N CYS A 132 7.30 7.66 18.21
CA CYS A 132 6.53 8.07 17.03
C CYS A 132 5.03 8.06 17.37
N PRO A 133 4.58 8.95 18.30
CA PRO A 133 3.24 8.87 18.91
C PRO A 133 2.12 8.95 17.84
N VAL A 134 2.26 9.82 16.85
CA VAL A 134 1.27 9.94 15.77
C VAL A 134 1.16 8.65 14.96
N SER A 135 2.29 8.07 14.55
CA SER A 135 2.29 6.81 13.78
C SER A 135 1.75 5.64 14.62
N GLU A 136 2.10 5.60 15.90
CA GLU A 136 1.64 4.57 16.83
C GLU A 136 0.13 4.67 17.08
N GLU A 137 -0.41 5.87 17.17
CA GLU A 137 -1.85 6.09 17.28
C GLU A 137 -2.58 5.72 15.98
N LEU A 138 -2.10 6.19 14.83
CA LEU A 138 -2.68 5.88 13.53
C LEU A 138 -2.69 4.39 13.24
N SER A 139 -1.63 3.66 13.59
CA SER A 139 -1.56 2.21 13.37
C SER A 139 -2.71 1.42 14.05
N LYS A 140 -3.31 1.99 15.11
CA LYS A 140 -4.47 1.41 15.82
C LYS A 140 -5.80 1.75 15.17
N LYS A 141 -5.86 2.79 14.33
CA LYS A 141 -7.11 3.37 13.81
C LYS A 141 -7.29 3.20 12.30
N ILE A 142 -6.22 2.96 11.55
CA ILE A 142 -6.28 2.90 10.08
C ILE A 142 -6.85 1.58 9.57
N ILE A 143 -7.65 1.68 8.50
CA ILE A 143 -8.16 0.54 7.73
C ILE A 143 -8.19 0.93 6.25
N SER A 144 -7.71 0.04 5.38
CA SER A 144 -7.71 0.23 3.94
C SER A 144 -8.91 -0.47 3.32
N LEU A 145 -9.71 0.29 2.62
CA LEU A 145 -10.89 -0.18 1.89
C LEU A 145 -10.49 -0.70 0.49
N PRO A 146 -11.30 -1.58 -0.12
CA PRO A 146 -11.09 -2.02 -1.49
C PRO A 146 -10.98 -0.83 -2.44
N PHE A 147 -9.92 -0.79 -3.22
CA PHE A 147 -9.66 0.32 -4.14
C PHE A 147 -8.82 -0.11 -5.34
N SER A 148 -9.23 0.30 -6.53
CA SER A 148 -8.49 0.07 -7.77
C SER A 148 -8.86 1.09 -8.85
N ALA A 149 -8.17 1.04 -10.00
CA ALA A 149 -8.56 1.81 -11.19
C ALA A 149 -9.94 1.39 -11.72
N TYR A 150 -10.37 0.16 -11.42
CA TYR A 150 -11.56 -0.47 -12.00
C TYR A 150 -12.70 -0.67 -11.01
N ILE A 151 -12.57 -0.22 -9.76
CA ILE A 151 -13.64 -0.29 -8.78
C ILE A 151 -14.87 0.50 -9.29
N THR A 152 -16.02 -0.12 -9.23
CA THR A 152 -17.30 0.47 -9.69
C THR A 152 -17.95 1.33 -8.61
N GLU A 153 -18.79 2.26 -9.02
CA GLU A 153 -19.56 3.08 -8.07
C GLU A 153 -20.51 2.24 -7.22
N LYS A 154 -21.06 1.15 -7.78
CA LYS A 154 -21.94 0.21 -7.07
C LYS A 154 -21.18 -0.47 -5.90
N GLU A 155 -19.94 -0.89 -6.14
CA GLU A 155 -19.09 -1.47 -5.09
C GLU A 155 -18.75 -0.44 -4.01
N MET A 156 -18.37 0.78 -4.40
CA MET A 156 -18.10 1.86 -3.44
C MET A 156 -19.32 2.15 -2.57
N LYS A 157 -20.54 2.23 -3.15
CA LYS A 157 -21.78 2.45 -2.41
C LYS A 157 -22.11 1.27 -1.49
N LYS A 158 -21.91 0.03 -1.95
CA LYS A 158 -22.09 -1.17 -1.10
C LYS A 158 -21.19 -1.09 0.13
N ILE A 159 -19.90 -0.77 -0.04
CA ILE A 159 -18.95 -0.67 1.07
C ILE A 159 -19.36 0.46 2.03
N ALA A 160 -19.73 1.62 1.50
CA ALA A 160 -20.20 2.76 2.30
C ALA A 160 -21.44 2.42 3.14
N ASN A 161 -22.42 1.73 2.55
CA ASN A 161 -23.62 1.28 3.25
C ASN A 161 -23.29 0.33 4.40
N GLU A 162 -22.38 -0.63 4.20
CA GLU A 162 -21.99 -1.53 5.28
C GLU A 162 -21.24 -0.81 6.40
N ILE A 163 -20.41 0.19 6.09
CA ILE A 163 -19.76 1.03 7.11
C ILE A 163 -20.82 1.83 7.89
N THR A 164 -21.81 2.40 7.18
CA THR A 164 -22.92 3.13 7.82
C THR A 164 -23.71 2.21 8.75
N ASN A 165 -24.09 1.01 8.29
CA ASN A 165 -24.79 0.01 9.09
C ASN A 165 -24.04 -0.35 10.36
N PHE A 166 -22.71 -0.53 10.28
CA PHE A 166 -21.86 -0.82 11.44
C PHE A 166 -21.92 0.27 12.51
N TYR A 167 -21.96 1.54 12.12
CA TYR A 167 -22.01 2.64 13.09
C TYR A 167 -23.42 3.04 13.55
N SER A 168 -24.44 2.51 12.88
CA SER A 168 -25.86 2.73 13.26
C SER A 168 -26.40 1.62 14.18
N SER A 169 -25.63 0.53 14.33
CA SER A 169 -25.90 -0.59 15.26
C SER A 169 -25.23 -0.34 16.60
#